data_3465f24058c04e9e2b9930bb29bc713c
#
_entry.id   3465f24058c04e9e2b9930bb29bc713c
#
_cell.length_a   1.000
_cell.length_b   1.000
_cell.length_c   1.000
_cell.angle_alpha   90.00
_cell.angle_beta   90.00
_cell.angle_gamma   90.00
#
_symmetry.space_group_name_H-M   'P 1'
#
loop_
_entity.id
_entity.type
_entity.pdbx_description
1 polymer ?
#
loop_
_entity_poly.entity_id
_entity_poly.type
_entity_poly.pdbx_seq_one_letter_code
_entity_poly.pdbx_strand_id
1 'polypeptide(L)'
;MTTSLTWHDVLADEKQQPYFLNTLKTVAEERQSGITIYPPQKDVFNAFRFTELGDVKVVILGQDPYHGPGQAHGLAFSVRPGVAIPPSLLNMYKELEATIPGFTRPTHGYLESWARQGVLLLNTVLTVRAGQAHSHASLGWETFTDKVIALINEHCEGVVFLLWGSHAQKKGAIIDRQRHCVLKAPHPSPLSAHRGFFGSNHFVQTNQWLVDRGETPIDWMPVLPAESE
;
A
#
# COMPACT_ATOMS: atom_id res chain seq x y z
N MET A 1 -17.06 -1.47 -13.23
CA MET A 1 -17.37 -0.02 -13.14
C MET A 1 -16.76 0.58 -11.88
N THR A 2 -16.15 1.73 -12.01
CA THR A 2 -15.65 2.47 -10.85
C THR A 2 -16.81 3.15 -10.11
N THR A 3 -16.70 3.25 -8.79
CA THR A 3 -17.67 4.03 -8.01
C THR A 3 -17.43 5.52 -8.19
N SER A 4 -18.50 6.33 -8.09
CA SER A 4 -18.39 7.79 -8.02
C SER A 4 -18.14 8.30 -6.60
N LEU A 5 -18.22 7.41 -5.59
CA LEU A 5 -17.96 7.77 -4.20
C LEU A 5 -16.47 8.05 -3.98
N THR A 6 -16.18 8.98 -3.09
CA THR A 6 -14.81 9.33 -2.68
C THR A 6 -14.49 8.72 -1.32
N TRP A 7 -13.21 8.73 -0.94
CA TRP A 7 -12.82 8.36 0.42
C TRP A 7 -13.53 9.23 1.46
N HIS A 8 -13.68 10.53 1.18
CA HIS A 8 -14.41 11.43 2.07
C HIS A 8 -15.85 10.95 2.29
N ASP A 9 -16.55 10.57 1.22
CA ASP A 9 -17.94 10.10 1.31
C ASP A 9 -18.07 8.87 2.22
N VAL A 10 -17.16 7.90 2.08
CA VAL A 10 -17.30 6.60 2.75
C VAL A 10 -16.60 6.53 4.10
N LEU A 11 -15.63 7.42 4.38
CA LEU A 11 -14.87 7.41 5.62
C LEU A 11 -15.22 8.53 6.59
N ALA A 12 -16.09 9.48 6.21
CA ALA A 12 -16.41 10.62 7.08
C ALA A 12 -16.92 10.18 8.45
N ASP A 13 -17.85 9.23 8.50
CA ASP A 13 -18.39 8.70 9.76
C ASP A 13 -17.37 7.92 10.55
N GLU A 14 -16.55 7.10 9.86
CA GLU A 14 -15.50 6.31 10.51
C GLU A 14 -14.47 7.21 11.18
N LYS A 15 -14.13 8.32 10.58
CA LYS A 15 -13.17 9.29 11.13
C LYS A 15 -13.72 10.07 12.34
N GLN A 16 -15.00 9.91 12.68
CA GLN A 16 -15.58 10.46 13.90
C GLN A 16 -15.66 9.43 15.04
N GLN A 17 -15.30 8.17 14.77
CA GLN A 17 -15.35 7.13 15.78
C GLN A 17 -14.31 7.37 16.88
N PRO A 18 -14.65 7.06 18.16
CA PRO A 18 -13.72 7.30 19.27
C PRO A 18 -12.35 6.65 19.09
N TYR A 19 -12.30 5.42 18.58
CA TYR A 19 -11.01 4.73 18.40
C TYR A 19 -10.09 5.48 17.43
N PHE A 20 -10.67 6.05 16.34
CA PHE A 20 -9.91 6.79 15.34
C PHE A 20 -9.41 8.11 15.91
N LEU A 21 -10.29 8.84 16.58
CA LEU A 21 -9.94 10.12 17.23
C LEU A 21 -8.87 9.91 18.31
N ASN A 22 -8.99 8.84 19.09
CA ASN A 22 -7.99 8.50 20.11
C ASN A 22 -6.64 8.12 19.48
N THR A 23 -6.65 7.42 18.35
CA THR A 23 -5.42 7.09 17.63
C THR A 23 -4.70 8.36 17.17
N LEU A 24 -5.43 9.28 16.52
CA LEU A 24 -4.87 10.57 16.09
C LEU A 24 -4.34 11.37 17.27
N LYS A 25 -5.08 11.40 18.38
CA LYS A 25 -4.69 12.12 19.59
C LYS A 25 -3.39 11.56 20.16
N THR A 26 -3.30 10.24 20.30
CA THR A 26 -2.10 9.59 20.83
C THR A 26 -0.88 9.89 19.98
N VAL A 27 -0.99 9.79 18.66
CA VAL A 27 0.11 10.10 17.73
C VAL A 27 0.52 11.57 17.87
N ALA A 28 -0.44 12.50 17.93
CA ALA A 28 -0.17 13.93 18.08
C ALA A 28 0.53 14.23 19.41
N GLU A 29 0.09 13.62 20.51
CA GLU A 29 0.68 13.79 21.82
C GLU A 29 2.14 13.28 21.85
N GLU A 30 2.41 12.14 21.23
CA GLU A 30 3.77 11.61 21.13
C GLU A 30 4.66 12.55 20.32
N ARG A 31 4.19 13.09 19.19
CA ARG A 31 4.95 14.07 18.41
C ARG A 31 5.25 15.32 19.23
N GLN A 32 4.28 15.82 19.97
CA GLN A 32 4.44 17.00 20.83
C GLN A 32 5.42 16.76 21.97
N SER A 33 5.49 15.53 22.47
CA SER A 33 6.42 15.15 23.54
C SER A 33 7.86 14.95 23.06
N GLY A 34 8.12 15.10 21.76
CA GLY A 34 9.46 14.97 21.18
C GLY A 34 9.78 13.58 20.66
N ILE A 35 8.81 12.66 20.63
CA ILE A 35 9.01 11.34 20.01
C ILE A 35 8.97 11.50 18.49
N THR A 36 10.01 11.00 17.82
CA THR A 36 10.04 10.99 16.36
C THR A 36 9.15 9.88 15.83
N ILE A 37 8.20 10.25 14.97
CA ILE A 37 7.23 9.33 14.38
C ILE A 37 7.30 9.44 12.86
N TYR A 38 7.25 8.31 12.18
CA TYR A 38 7.21 8.22 10.73
C TYR A 38 5.88 7.68 10.25
N PRO A 39 5.41 8.09 9.05
CA PRO A 39 5.95 9.18 8.24
C PRO A 39 5.67 10.54 8.89
N PRO A 40 6.19 11.65 8.32
CA PRO A 40 5.78 12.99 8.73
C PRO A 40 4.26 13.14 8.69
N GLN A 41 3.70 13.98 9.56
CA GLN A 41 2.25 14.14 9.70
C GLN A 41 1.54 14.40 8.36
N LYS A 42 2.14 15.23 7.52
CA LYS A 42 1.58 15.57 6.19
C LYS A 42 1.46 14.37 5.24
N ASP A 43 2.22 13.30 5.50
CA ASP A 43 2.31 12.15 4.58
C ASP A 43 1.52 10.93 5.05
N VAL A 44 0.98 10.92 6.28
CA VAL A 44 0.32 9.76 6.87
C VAL A 44 -0.78 9.15 5.99
N PHE A 45 -1.54 9.99 5.31
CA PHE A 45 -2.67 9.56 4.46
C PHE A 45 -2.38 9.65 2.96
N ASN A 46 -1.12 9.66 2.55
CA ASN A 46 -0.76 9.81 1.14
C ASN A 46 -1.33 8.72 0.23
N ALA A 47 -1.48 7.48 0.71
CA ALA A 47 -2.09 6.42 -0.08
C ALA A 47 -3.47 6.82 -0.60
N PHE A 48 -4.26 7.48 0.25
CA PHE A 48 -5.61 7.94 -0.10
C PHE A 48 -5.60 9.19 -0.98
N ARG A 49 -4.60 10.05 -0.82
CA ARG A 49 -4.47 11.26 -1.65
C ARG A 49 -4.08 10.95 -3.08
N PHE A 50 -3.19 9.98 -3.25
CA PHE A 50 -2.68 9.63 -4.58
C PHE A 50 -3.59 8.67 -5.32
N THR A 51 -4.45 7.93 -4.61
CA THR A 51 -5.37 6.96 -5.20
C THR A 51 -6.75 7.15 -4.58
N GLU A 52 -7.64 7.82 -5.30
CA GLU A 52 -9.03 7.99 -4.86
C GLU A 52 -9.79 6.65 -4.94
N LEU A 53 -10.84 6.49 -4.14
CA LEU A 53 -11.63 5.24 -4.07
C LEU A 53 -12.07 4.75 -5.45
N GLY A 54 -12.62 5.66 -6.28
CA GLY A 54 -13.07 5.31 -7.61
C GLY A 54 -11.97 4.95 -8.59
N ASP A 55 -10.72 5.27 -8.27
CA ASP A 55 -9.56 4.99 -9.12
C ASP A 55 -8.82 3.71 -8.71
N VAL A 56 -9.21 3.06 -7.61
CA VAL A 56 -8.54 1.86 -7.12
C VAL A 56 -8.70 0.72 -8.11
N LYS A 57 -7.59 0.24 -8.65
CA LYS A 57 -7.52 -0.95 -9.52
C LYS A 57 -6.83 -2.11 -8.83
N VAL A 58 -5.83 -1.81 -8.00
CA VAL A 58 -5.00 -2.79 -7.33
C VAL A 58 -4.81 -2.35 -5.88
N VAL A 59 -4.84 -3.29 -4.95
CA VAL A 59 -4.48 -3.04 -3.55
C VAL A 59 -3.27 -3.91 -3.20
N ILE A 60 -2.21 -3.28 -2.70
CA ILE A 60 -1.06 -3.98 -2.15
C ILE A 60 -0.97 -3.60 -0.66
N LEU A 61 -1.04 -4.60 0.22
CA LEU A 61 -1.00 -4.37 1.66
C LEU A 61 0.43 -4.53 2.19
N GLY A 62 0.91 -3.50 2.90
CA GLY A 62 2.09 -3.58 3.75
C GLY A 62 1.69 -3.68 5.22
N GLN A 63 2.66 -3.72 6.12
CA GLN A 63 2.39 -3.76 7.57
C GLN A 63 2.49 -2.36 8.17
N ASP A 64 3.62 -2.01 8.76
CA ASP A 64 3.84 -0.66 9.26
C ASP A 64 4.86 0.10 8.42
N PRO A 65 4.95 1.44 8.57
CA PRO A 65 5.92 2.23 7.81
C PRO A 65 7.36 1.84 8.14
N TYR A 66 8.28 2.17 7.25
CA TYR A 66 9.71 2.09 7.55
C TYR A 66 10.01 3.00 8.75
N HIS A 67 10.84 2.52 9.67
CA HIS A 67 11.14 3.24 10.92
C HIS A 67 12.52 3.90 10.93
N GLY A 68 13.20 3.92 9.80
CA GLY A 68 14.45 4.65 9.61
C GLY A 68 14.21 6.07 9.13
N PRO A 69 15.18 6.99 9.37
CA PRO A 69 15.01 8.39 8.98
C PRO A 69 14.89 8.57 7.47
N GLY A 70 13.96 9.42 7.05
CA GLY A 70 13.81 9.82 5.65
C GLY A 70 13.22 8.78 4.71
N GLN A 71 12.81 7.60 5.19
CA GLN A 71 12.32 6.51 4.35
C GLN A 71 10.83 6.63 4.03
N ALA A 72 9.98 6.58 5.06
CA ALA A 72 8.54 6.50 4.91
C ALA A 72 7.92 7.82 4.42
N HIS A 73 6.95 7.72 3.52
CA HIS A 73 6.20 8.86 3.02
C HIS A 73 4.71 8.56 2.78
N GLY A 74 4.20 7.51 3.42
CA GLY A 74 2.76 7.18 3.40
C GLY A 74 2.32 6.19 2.34
N LEU A 75 3.23 5.61 1.57
CA LEU A 75 2.96 4.55 0.60
C LEU A 75 3.68 3.27 1.00
N ALA A 76 2.95 2.16 1.10
CA ALA A 76 3.55 0.87 1.44
C ALA A 76 4.67 0.49 0.45
N PHE A 77 5.75 -0.07 0.97
CA PHE A 77 6.94 -0.50 0.23
C PHE A 77 7.79 0.63 -0.37
N SER A 78 7.23 1.80 -0.58
CA SER A 78 7.90 2.94 -1.22
C SER A 78 8.80 3.68 -0.24
N VAL A 79 9.92 4.18 -0.75
CA VAL A 79 10.80 5.11 -0.04
C VAL A 79 10.96 6.40 -0.84
N ARG A 80 11.38 7.47 -0.17
CA ARG A 80 11.64 8.74 -0.83
C ARG A 80 12.77 8.61 -1.85
N PRO A 81 12.79 9.47 -2.88
CA PRO A 81 13.93 9.55 -3.80
C PRO A 81 15.24 9.77 -3.03
N GLY A 82 16.32 9.14 -3.50
CA GLY A 82 17.63 9.26 -2.86
C GLY A 82 17.88 8.32 -1.69
N VAL A 83 16.87 7.59 -1.25
CA VAL A 83 16.99 6.59 -0.17
C VAL A 83 17.25 5.21 -0.78
N ALA A 84 18.09 4.41 -0.13
CA ALA A 84 18.38 3.05 -0.59
C ALA A 84 17.11 2.21 -0.73
N ILE A 85 17.04 1.42 -1.79
CA ILE A 85 15.89 0.55 -2.05
C ILE A 85 15.83 -0.53 -0.97
N PRO A 86 14.71 -0.62 -0.21
CA PRO A 86 14.58 -1.65 0.83
C PRO A 86 14.59 -3.07 0.27
N PRO A 87 15.00 -4.06 1.06
CA PRO A 87 15.14 -5.44 0.57
C PRO A 87 13.88 -6.06 -0.01
N SER A 88 12.71 -5.81 0.60
CA SER A 88 11.43 -6.33 0.07
C SER A 88 11.11 -5.71 -1.28
N LEU A 89 11.31 -4.41 -1.43
CA LEU A 89 11.08 -3.72 -2.71
C LEU A 89 12.07 -4.17 -3.78
N LEU A 90 13.33 -4.41 -3.40
CA LEU A 90 14.30 -4.97 -4.32
C LEU A 90 13.85 -6.33 -4.86
N ASN A 91 13.27 -7.17 -4.01
CA ASN A 91 12.72 -8.46 -4.44
C ASN A 91 11.48 -8.29 -5.34
N MET A 92 10.65 -7.29 -5.09
CA MET A 92 9.57 -6.94 -6.01
C MET A 92 10.13 -6.56 -7.39
N TYR A 93 11.19 -5.78 -7.42
CA TYR A 93 11.84 -5.41 -8.69
C TYR A 93 12.45 -6.62 -9.40
N LYS A 94 13.03 -7.57 -8.66
CA LYS A 94 13.54 -8.81 -9.25
C LYS A 94 12.45 -9.62 -9.92
N GLU A 95 11.29 -9.73 -9.29
CA GLU A 95 10.14 -10.43 -9.91
C GLU A 95 9.65 -9.68 -11.14
N LEU A 96 9.59 -8.35 -11.09
CA LEU A 96 9.22 -7.52 -12.24
C LEU A 96 10.20 -7.70 -13.42
N GLU A 97 11.51 -7.69 -13.14
CA GLU A 97 12.53 -7.94 -14.17
C GLU A 97 12.35 -9.30 -14.84
N ALA A 98 12.01 -10.32 -14.05
CA ALA A 98 11.86 -11.68 -14.55
C ALA A 98 10.59 -11.89 -15.37
N THR A 99 9.54 -11.07 -15.16
CA THR A 99 8.20 -11.37 -15.67
C THR A 99 7.59 -10.30 -16.57
N ILE A 100 8.00 -9.04 -16.45
CA ILE A 100 7.47 -7.94 -17.25
C ILE A 100 8.47 -7.59 -18.35
N PRO A 101 8.13 -7.82 -19.63
CA PRO A 101 9.01 -7.47 -20.73
C PRO A 101 9.38 -5.98 -20.71
N GLY A 102 10.67 -5.69 -20.86
CA GLY A 102 11.17 -4.31 -20.90
C GLY A 102 11.35 -3.65 -19.53
N PHE A 103 10.99 -4.32 -18.44
CA PHE A 103 11.24 -3.78 -17.11
C PHE A 103 12.73 -3.82 -16.80
N THR A 104 13.29 -2.66 -16.45
CA THR A 104 14.67 -2.54 -15.98
C THR A 104 14.65 -2.00 -14.56
N ARG A 105 15.47 -2.59 -13.69
CA ARG A 105 15.49 -2.20 -12.27
C ARG A 105 15.80 -0.72 -12.13
N PRO A 106 14.92 0.07 -11.53
CA PRO A 106 15.20 1.49 -11.30
C PRO A 106 16.26 1.65 -10.19
N THR A 107 16.87 2.83 -10.15
CA THR A 107 17.87 3.18 -9.13
C THR A 107 17.23 3.79 -7.89
N HIS A 108 15.90 3.92 -7.87
CA HIS A 108 15.14 4.50 -6.75
C HIS A 108 13.99 3.57 -6.34
N GLY A 109 13.46 3.80 -5.14
CA GLY A 109 12.32 3.05 -4.61
C GLY A 109 11.07 3.90 -4.43
N TYR A 110 10.86 4.92 -5.26
CA TYR A 110 9.75 5.87 -5.14
C TYR A 110 8.59 5.43 -6.05
N LEU A 111 7.48 5.03 -5.44
CA LEU A 111 6.36 4.35 -6.13
C LEU A 111 5.13 5.23 -6.37
N GLU A 112 5.25 6.56 -6.27
CA GLU A 112 4.09 7.45 -6.50
C GLU A 112 3.45 7.19 -7.87
N SER A 113 4.22 6.89 -8.91
CA SER A 113 3.68 6.63 -10.24
C SER A 113 2.79 5.39 -10.28
N TRP A 114 3.01 4.41 -9.42
CA TRP A 114 2.08 3.28 -9.25
C TRP A 114 0.77 3.76 -8.64
N ALA A 115 0.85 4.54 -7.56
CA ALA A 115 -0.33 5.07 -6.87
C ALA A 115 -1.20 5.92 -7.80
N ARG A 116 -0.59 6.75 -8.63
CA ARG A 116 -1.29 7.60 -9.61
C ARG A 116 -2.04 6.80 -10.67
N GLN A 117 -1.68 5.54 -10.88
CA GLN A 117 -2.35 4.64 -11.81
C GLN A 117 -3.45 3.80 -11.17
N GLY A 118 -3.70 3.96 -9.88
CA GLY A 118 -4.73 3.21 -9.18
C GLY A 118 -4.22 2.05 -8.33
N VAL A 119 -2.91 2.00 -8.05
CA VAL A 119 -2.36 1.03 -7.10
C VAL A 119 -2.38 1.64 -5.70
N LEU A 120 -3.31 1.19 -4.87
CA LEU A 120 -3.40 1.61 -3.47
C LEU A 120 -2.33 0.87 -2.66
N LEU A 121 -1.27 1.59 -2.31
CA LEU A 121 -0.16 1.06 -1.51
C LEU A 121 -0.45 1.36 -0.03
N LEU A 122 -1.16 0.44 0.62
CA LEU A 122 -1.72 0.66 1.94
C LEU A 122 -0.98 -0.14 3.01
N ASN A 123 -0.34 0.56 3.95
CA ASN A 123 0.10 -0.06 5.18
C ASN A 123 -1.10 -0.28 6.11
N THR A 124 -1.14 -1.39 6.82
CA THR A 124 -2.23 -1.70 7.74
C THR A 124 -2.13 -0.91 9.05
N VAL A 125 -0.93 -0.43 9.38
CA VAL A 125 -0.64 0.51 10.47
C VAL A 125 0.01 1.73 9.82
N LEU A 126 -0.50 2.93 10.08
CA LEU A 126 -0.12 4.11 9.29
C LEU A 126 0.99 4.95 9.91
N THR A 127 1.38 4.68 11.15
CA THR A 127 2.47 5.38 11.83
C THR A 127 3.36 4.41 12.59
N VAL A 128 4.58 4.84 12.90
CA VAL A 128 5.55 4.07 13.68
C VAL A 128 6.50 5.00 14.39
N ARG A 129 6.95 4.64 15.60
CA ARG A 129 8.02 5.37 16.28
C ARG A 129 9.36 5.06 15.63
N ALA A 130 10.21 6.07 15.53
CA ALA A 130 11.55 5.90 14.95
C ALA A 130 12.31 4.74 15.62
N GLY A 131 12.85 3.84 14.80
CA GLY A 131 13.65 2.70 15.25
C GLY A 131 12.88 1.59 15.96
N GLN A 132 11.56 1.68 16.06
CA GLN A 132 10.76 0.74 16.84
C GLN A 132 9.65 0.12 15.99
N ALA A 133 9.99 -0.93 15.25
CA ALA A 133 9.02 -1.67 14.43
C ALA A 133 7.82 -2.11 15.30
N HIS A 134 6.63 -2.01 14.72
CA HIS A 134 5.35 -2.39 15.34
C HIS A 134 4.95 -1.58 16.57
N SER A 135 5.63 -0.47 16.86
CA SER A 135 5.37 0.34 18.05
C SER A 135 3.96 0.94 18.11
N HIS A 136 3.28 1.13 16.98
CA HIS A 136 1.92 1.64 16.90
C HIS A 136 0.88 0.59 16.48
N ALA A 137 1.24 -0.69 16.48
CA ALA A 137 0.36 -1.76 16.01
C ALA A 137 -0.95 -1.89 16.79
N SER A 138 -0.97 -1.45 18.07
CA SER A 138 -2.14 -1.56 18.95
C SER A 138 -2.94 -0.27 19.11
N LEU A 139 -2.62 0.80 18.36
CA LEU A 139 -3.28 2.11 18.54
C LEU A 139 -4.71 2.18 17.98
N GLY A 140 -5.04 1.36 17.00
CA GLY A 140 -6.35 1.42 16.33
C GLY A 140 -6.26 1.59 14.82
N TRP A 141 -5.05 1.76 14.25
CA TRP A 141 -4.89 1.84 12.79
C TRP A 141 -5.44 0.62 12.06
N GLU A 142 -5.27 -0.58 12.64
CA GLU A 142 -5.74 -1.80 11.98
C GLU A 142 -7.27 -1.86 11.89
N THR A 143 -7.99 -1.36 12.88
CA THR A 143 -9.45 -1.23 12.79
C THR A 143 -9.84 -0.32 11.64
N PHE A 144 -9.15 0.80 11.49
CA PHE A 144 -9.39 1.75 10.40
C PHE A 144 -9.10 1.12 9.03
N THR A 145 -7.95 0.46 8.88
CA THR A 145 -7.57 -0.14 7.59
C THR A 145 -8.41 -1.37 7.26
N ASP A 146 -8.90 -2.11 8.25
CA ASP A 146 -9.93 -3.16 8.04
C ASP A 146 -11.19 -2.56 7.41
N LYS A 147 -11.63 -1.40 7.90
CA LYS A 147 -12.78 -0.69 7.35
C LYS A 147 -12.51 -0.23 5.91
N VAL A 148 -11.32 0.27 5.64
CA VAL A 148 -10.92 0.68 4.28
C VAL A 148 -11.05 -0.49 3.31
N ILE A 149 -10.53 -1.67 3.67
CA ILE A 149 -10.61 -2.87 2.84
C ILE A 149 -12.07 -3.29 2.62
N ALA A 150 -12.89 -3.25 3.67
CA ALA A 150 -14.31 -3.58 3.59
C ALA A 150 -15.04 -2.63 2.63
N LEU A 151 -14.71 -1.34 2.65
CA LEU A 151 -15.33 -0.34 1.78
C LEU A 151 -14.92 -0.52 0.31
N ILE A 152 -13.67 -0.87 0.04
CA ILE A 152 -13.23 -1.21 -1.32
C ILE A 152 -13.99 -2.45 -1.81
N ASN A 153 -14.08 -3.47 -0.97
CA ASN A 153 -14.81 -4.69 -1.29
C ASN A 153 -16.26 -4.42 -1.65
N GLU A 154 -16.91 -3.51 -0.92
CA GLU A 154 -18.32 -3.18 -1.11
C GLU A 154 -18.58 -2.26 -2.32
N HIS A 155 -17.78 -1.22 -2.49
CA HIS A 155 -18.08 -0.12 -3.42
C HIS A 155 -17.33 -0.22 -4.76
N CYS A 156 -16.26 -0.99 -4.85
CA CYS A 156 -15.50 -1.13 -6.09
C CYS A 156 -15.83 -2.44 -6.80
N GLU A 157 -15.51 -2.51 -8.07
CA GLU A 157 -15.70 -3.70 -8.90
C GLU A 157 -14.37 -4.12 -9.53
N GLY A 158 -14.07 -5.42 -9.47
CA GLY A 158 -12.94 -6.00 -10.20
C GLY A 158 -11.57 -5.53 -9.75
N VAL A 159 -11.39 -5.26 -8.46
CA VAL A 159 -10.11 -4.86 -7.89
C VAL A 159 -9.22 -6.09 -7.71
N VAL A 160 -7.92 -5.95 -7.97
CA VAL A 160 -6.92 -6.97 -7.70
C VAL A 160 -6.31 -6.70 -6.33
N PHE A 161 -6.40 -7.70 -5.43
CA PHE A 161 -5.77 -7.63 -4.11
C PHE A 161 -4.55 -8.52 -4.11
N LEU A 162 -3.37 -7.93 -3.91
CA LEU A 162 -2.12 -8.65 -3.78
C LEU A 162 -1.82 -8.82 -2.29
N LEU A 163 -1.99 -10.04 -1.80
CA LEU A 163 -1.88 -10.37 -0.38
C LEU A 163 -0.63 -11.22 -0.15
N TRP A 164 0.43 -10.54 0.28
CA TRP A 164 1.73 -11.15 0.48
C TRP A 164 2.02 -11.39 1.95
N GLY A 165 2.12 -12.67 2.31
CA GLY A 165 2.33 -13.12 3.69
C GLY A 165 1.04 -13.31 4.46
N SER A 166 1.14 -13.99 5.62
CA SER A 166 -0.02 -14.40 6.41
C SER A 166 -0.80 -13.21 6.98
N HIS A 167 -0.13 -12.14 7.37
CA HIS A 167 -0.80 -10.95 7.92
C HIS A 167 -1.74 -10.31 6.89
N ALA A 168 -1.25 -10.07 5.68
CA ALA A 168 -2.07 -9.52 4.59
C ALA A 168 -3.20 -10.46 4.20
N GLN A 169 -2.93 -11.76 4.16
CA GLN A 169 -3.93 -12.77 3.80
C GLN A 169 -5.07 -12.84 4.82
N LYS A 170 -4.78 -12.75 6.11
CA LYS A 170 -5.80 -12.67 7.16
C LYS A 170 -6.65 -11.41 7.01
N LYS A 171 -6.01 -10.29 6.76
CA LYS A 171 -6.68 -9.00 6.59
C LYS A 171 -7.63 -9.02 5.39
N GLY A 172 -7.23 -9.70 4.32
CA GLY A 172 -8.02 -9.85 3.10
C GLY A 172 -9.05 -10.97 3.11
N ALA A 173 -9.25 -11.66 4.23
CA ALA A 173 -10.17 -12.81 4.30
C ALA A 173 -11.63 -12.44 3.99
N ILE A 174 -12.02 -11.18 4.21
CA ILE A 174 -13.39 -10.70 3.99
C ILE A 174 -13.69 -10.37 2.51
N ILE A 175 -12.70 -10.39 1.64
CA ILE A 175 -12.86 -9.95 0.25
C ILE A 175 -13.68 -10.97 -0.55
N ASP A 176 -14.67 -10.48 -1.28
CA ASP A 176 -15.52 -11.28 -2.17
C ASP A 176 -14.74 -11.66 -3.44
N ARG A 177 -14.37 -12.93 -3.53
CA ARG A 177 -13.58 -13.46 -4.65
C ARG A 177 -14.37 -13.65 -5.93
N GLN A 178 -15.69 -13.52 -5.90
CA GLN A 178 -16.51 -13.52 -7.11
C GLN A 178 -16.52 -12.14 -7.77
N ARG A 179 -16.31 -11.09 -7.00
CA ARG A 179 -16.28 -9.71 -7.50
C ARG A 179 -14.87 -9.20 -7.78
N HIS A 180 -13.89 -9.69 -7.03
CA HIS A 180 -12.52 -9.21 -7.05
C HIS A 180 -11.54 -10.35 -7.28
N CYS A 181 -10.35 -10.02 -7.76
CA CYS A 181 -9.26 -10.97 -7.92
C CYS A 181 -8.37 -10.92 -6.67
N VAL A 182 -8.21 -12.05 -5.99
CA VAL A 182 -7.34 -12.15 -4.82
C VAL A 182 -6.18 -13.07 -5.16
N LEU A 183 -4.96 -12.53 -5.13
CA LEU A 183 -3.73 -13.27 -5.41
C LEU A 183 -2.90 -13.34 -4.13
N LYS A 184 -2.50 -14.55 -3.75
CA LYS A 184 -1.75 -14.83 -2.52
C LYS A 184 -0.36 -15.36 -2.85
N ALA A 185 0.63 -14.92 -2.09
CA ALA A 185 2.00 -15.42 -2.16
C ALA A 185 2.68 -15.18 -0.81
N PRO A 186 3.82 -15.85 -0.55
CA PRO A 186 4.69 -15.44 0.56
C PRO A 186 5.14 -13.99 0.40
N HIS A 187 5.53 -13.37 1.51
CA HIS A 187 5.99 -11.99 1.52
C HIS A 187 7.29 -11.82 0.71
N PRO A 188 7.50 -10.68 0.02
CA PRO A 188 8.74 -10.43 -0.73
C PRO A 188 9.99 -10.19 0.14
N SER A 189 9.86 -10.19 1.46
CA SER A 189 11.01 -10.15 2.37
C SER A 189 12.06 -11.21 2.01
N PRO A 190 13.37 -10.91 2.16
CA PRO A 190 14.41 -11.92 1.97
C PRO A 190 14.21 -13.20 2.77
N LEU A 191 13.47 -13.13 3.89
CA LEU A 191 13.17 -14.29 4.74
C LEU A 191 12.19 -15.28 4.11
N SER A 192 11.38 -14.86 3.13
CA SER A 192 10.28 -15.65 2.59
C SER A 192 10.12 -15.61 1.08
N ALA A 193 10.78 -14.69 0.37
CA ALA A 193 10.58 -14.49 -1.05
C ALA A 193 10.82 -15.76 -1.88
N HIS A 194 11.82 -16.57 -1.50
CA HIS A 194 12.17 -17.80 -2.19
C HIS A 194 11.15 -18.93 -1.99
N ARG A 195 10.20 -18.76 -1.07
CA ARG A 195 9.17 -19.75 -0.79
C ARG A 195 7.97 -19.65 -1.72
N GLY A 196 7.97 -18.73 -2.68
CA GLY A 196 6.90 -18.61 -3.66
C GLY A 196 6.50 -17.20 -4.06
N PHE A 197 7.13 -16.15 -3.53
CA PHE A 197 6.97 -14.81 -4.08
C PHE A 197 7.62 -14.73 -5.46
N PHE A 198 8.88 -15.16 -5.56
CA PHE A 198 9.54 -15.31 -6.85
C PHE A 198 8.84 -16.42 -7.64
N GLY A 199 8.46 -16.11 -8.86
CA GLY A 199 7.70 -17.02 -9.72
C GLY A 199 6.19 -16.97 -9.50
N SER A 200 5.69 -16.12 -8.59
CA SER A 200 4.25 -15.95 -8.38
C SER A 200 3.55 -15.35 -9.60
N ASN A 201 4.26 -14.59 -10.41
CA ASN A 201 3.74 -13.95 -11.62
C ASN A 201 2.60 -12.96 -11.33
N HIS A 202 2.54 -12.42 -10.13
CA HIS A 202 1.44 -11.58 -9.67
C HIS A 202 1.27 -10.30 -10.48
N PHE A 203 2.37 -9.67 -10.92
CA PHE A 203 2.30 -8.44 -11.69
C PHE A 203 1.74 -8.67 -13.10
N VAL A 204 2.10 -9.79 -13.71
CA VAL A 204 1.57 -10.21 -15.02
C VAL A 204 0.09 -10.57 -14.89
N GLN A 205 -0.27 -11.35 -13.86
CA GLN A 205 -1.67 -11.75 -13.61
C GLN A 205 -2.55 -10.53 -13.34
N THR A 206 -2.04 -9.54 -12.61
CA THR A 206 -2.75 -8.28 -12.36
C THR A 206 -3.08 -7.59 -13.68
N ASN A 207 -2.10 -7.41 -14.55
CA ASN A 207 -2.32 -6.74 -15.82
C ASN A 207 -3.23 -7.54 -16.75
N GLN A 208 -3.14 -8.87 -16.73
CA GLN A 208 -4.04 -9.72 -17.51
C GLN A 208 -5.50 -9.55 -17.06
N TRP A 209 -5.72 -9.52 -15.74
CA TRP A 209 -7.05 -9.28 -15.18
C TRP A 209 -7.62 -7.93 -15.63
N LEU A 210 -6.79 -6.87 -15.57
CA LEU A 210 -7.23 -5.53 -15.96
C LEU A 210 -7.56 -5.47 -17.45
N VAL A 211 -6.69 -6.02 -18.30
CA VAL A 211 -6.89 -6.03 -19.77
C VAL A 211 -8.15 -6.83 -20.13
N ASP A 212 -8.37 -8.00 -19.51
CA ASP A 212 -9.55 -8.83 -19.75
C ASP A 212 -10.85 -8.10 -19.39
N ARG A 213 -10.78 -7.10 -18.50
CA ARG A 213 -11.93 -6.28 -18.10
C ARG A 213 -12.04 -4.99 -18.91
N GLY A 214 -11.20 -4.79 -19.91
CA GLY A 214 -11.18 -3.57 -20.72
C GLY A 214 -10.54 -2.37 -20.02
N GLU A 215 -9.77 -2.61 -18.97
CA GLU A 215 -9.07 -1.57 -18.21
C GLU A 215 -7.62 -1.47 -18.65
N THR A 216 -7.03 -0.28 -18.48
CA THR A 216 -5.63 -0.04 -18.79
C THR A 216 -4.74 -0.82 -17.81
N PRO A 217 -3.77 -1.61 -18.30
CA PRO A 217 -2.82 -2.28 -17.42
C PRO A 217 -1.94 -1.27 -16.68
N ILE A 218 -1.34 -1.71 -15.59
CA ILE A 218 -0.40 -0.90 -14.83
C ILE A 218 0.94 -0.90 -15.54
N ASP A 219 1.50 0.29 -15.74
CA ASP A 219 2.91 0.44 -16.10
C ASP A 219 3.72 0.34 -14.80
N TRP A 220 4.33 -0.84 -14.61
CA TRP A 220 5.04 -1.14 -13.37
C TRP A 220 6.40 -0.46 -13.28
N MET A 221 6.91 0.15 -14.35
CA MET A 221 8.17 0.88 -14.31
C MET A 221 7.98 2.16 -13.49
N PRO A 222 8.55 2.26 -12.27
CA PRO A 222 8.39 3.48 -11.47
C PRO A 222 9.19 4.63 -12.09
N VAL A 223 8.57 5.80 -12.12
CA VAL A 223 9.21 7.01 -12.61
C VAL A 223 9.21 8.07 -11.52
N LEU A 224 10.30 8.82 -11.43
CA LEU A 224 10.37 9.98 -10.56
C LEU A 224 9.51 11.11 -11.11
N PRO A 225 8.90 11.94 -10.24
CA PRO A 225 8.20 13.13 -10.71
C PRO A 225 9.17 14.05 -11.45
N ALA A 226 8.65 14.79 -12.45
CA ALA A 226 9.45 15.78 -13.14
C ALA A 226 9.96 16.82 -12.13
N GLU A 227 11.26 17.17 -12.23
CA GLU A 227 11.78 18.27 -11.41
C GLU A 227 11.01 19.54 -11.79
N SER A 228 10.45 20.20 -10.76
CA SER A 228 9.87 21.52 -10.96
C SER A 228 11.00 22.50 -11.24
N GLU A 229 11.02 23.10 -12.46
CA GLU A 229 11.92 24.18 -12.81
C GLU A 229 11.63 25.42 -11.93
#